data_77dd58384e821cf558355f776c03fd93
#
_entry.id   77dd58384e821cf558355f776c03fd93
#
_cell.length_a   1.000
_cell.length_b   1.000
_cell.length_c   1.000
_cell.angle_alpha   90.00
_cell.angle_beta   90.00
_cell.angle_gamma   90.00
#
_symmetry.space_group_name_H-M   'P 1'
#
loop_
_entity.id
_entity.type
_entity.pdbx_description
1 polymer ?
#
loop_
_entity_poly.entity_id
_entity_poly.type
_entity_poly.pdbx_seq_one_letter_code
_entity_poly.pdbx_strand_id
1 'polypeptide(L)'
;MNLKIYEKTKYNNIYKHRLNGTYAVDLSLGYNSLGKRIRTTKTGILSEKQARKILQDEELKKKCKNIIVNITKFEDGLEEYYDWCLLSKNVAPETLKKKKGRFNNHIVPFFNSMKLELIGENEILNWHKYLDQRNLSIISKNTLHKQLAAYFNWLLIHKRSINFNPSLTVNNYKLPKREIEYRTLEEINTLLDTIKKDTDTSEEVKLRIYAITKILFFSGFRIGELLGLKIKDFGFDIISKQSIDVEEIKLQISRTIYYSANGYVLKNGKTDNSLGTIFIGKNVFQPIFDYIKYMGKIGYVFEENDYVFANPNSKREINVFSLEGLRKQFNYFVNKAKLPHTKFKDLRSSHGTFLLSNGYSLEEVQQRLRHTRKDTTEKYYATFYEENRKKIADEIDKYAA
;
A
#
# COMPACT_ATOMS: atom_id res chain seq x y z
N MET A 1 6.23 -11.64 -50.55
CA MET A 1 4.92 -12.38 -50.63
C MET A 1 4.85 -13.16 -51.94
N ASN A 2 4.49 -14.43 -51.89
CA ASN A 2 4.35 -15.24 -53.12
C ASN A 2 2.99 -14.96 -53.79
N LEU A 3 3.01 -14.21 -54.91
CA LEU A 3 1.79 -13.81 -55.64
C LEU A 3 1.07 -14.96 -56.40
N LYS A 4 1.70 -16.15 -56.44
CA LYS A 4 1.02 -17.35 -56.93
C LYS A 4 -0.04 -17.88 -55.99
N ILE A 5 0.15 -17.65 -54.68
CA ILE A 5 -0.71 -18.15 -53.60
C ILE A 5 -1.65 -17.05 -53.08
N TYR A 6 -1.20 -15.80 -53.10
CA TYR A 6 -1.92 -14.66 -52.57
C TYR A 6 -2.23 -13.62 -53.63
N GLU A 7 -3.40 -13.02 -53.58
CA GLU A 7 -3.81 -11.87 -54.36
C GLU A 7 -3.81 -10.58 -53.54
N LYS A 8 -3.57 -9.45 -54.21
CA LYS A 8 -3.61 -8.15 -53.57
C LYS A 8 -5.06 -7.77 -53.23
N THR A 9 -5.30 -7.23 -52.07
CA THR A 9 -6.56 -6.57 -51.71
C THR A 9 -6.51 -5.09 -52.09
N LYS A 10 -7.62 -4.38 -51.92
CA LYS A 10 -7.66 -2.92 -52.10
C LYS A 10 -6.82 -2.15 -51.04
N TYR A 11 -6.36 -2.84 -50.04
CA TYR A 11 -5.52 -2.25 -48.98
C TYR A 11 -4.05 -2.62 -49.17
N ASN A 12 -3.18 -1.64 -49.05
CA ASN A 12 -1.74 -1.86 -49.12
C ASN A 12 -1.28 -2.80 -48.00
N ASN A 13 -0.36 -3.73 -48.34
CA ASN A 13 0.25 -4.69 -47.38
C ASN A 13 -0.75 -5.74 -46.84
N ILE A 14 -1.97 -5.83 -47.34
CA ILE A 14 -2.95 -6.89 -47.03
C ILE A 14 -3.19 -7.71 -48.27
N TYR A 15 -3.10 -9.02 -48.13
CA TYR A 15 -3.24 -10.00 -49.21
C TYR A 15 -4.26 -11.06 -48.80
N LYS A 16 -5.01 -11.59 -49.77
CA LYS A 16 -5.98 -12.67 -49.57
C LYS A 16 -5.44 -13.97 -50.18
N HIS A 17 -5.54 -15.06 -49.46
CA HIS A 17 -5.15 -16.38 -49.98
C HIS A 17 -6.18 -16.89 -50.95
N ARG A 18 -5.75 -17.30 -52.15
CA ARG A 18 -6.62 -17.64 -53.27
C ARG A 18 -7.50 -18.87 -53.06
N LEU A 19 -7.01 -19.86 -52.29
CA LEU A 19 -7.69 -21.13 -52.08
C LEU A 19 -8.57 -21.16 -50.82
N ASN A 20 -8.07 -20.66 -49.70
CA ASN A 20 -8.77 -20.78 -48.40
C ASN A 20 -9.41 -19.47 -47.92
N GLY A 21 -9.28 -18.39 -48.66
CA GLY A 21 -9.90 -17.10 -48.32
C GLY A 21 -9.33 -16.37 -47.11
N THR A 22 -8.30 -16.91 -46.45
CA THR A 22 -7.64 -16.23 -45.32
C THR A 22 -6.82 -15.03 -45.79
N TYR A 23 -6.49 -14.13 -44.83
CA TYR A 23 -5.70 -12.94 -45.13
C TYR A 23 -4.29 -13.06 -44.60
N ALA A 24 -3.39 -12.32 -45.23
CA ALA A 24 -2.02 -12.13 -44.77
C ALA A 24 -1.64 -10.65 -44.75
N VAL A 25 -0.86 -10.24 -43.78
CA VAL A 25 -0.37 -8.86 -43.61
C VAL A 25 1.13 -8.83 -43.72
N ASP A 26 1.68 -8.01 -44.61
CA ASP A 26 3.13 -7.79 -44.75
C ASP A 26 3.56 -6.59 -43.93
N LEU A 27 4.32 -6.84 -42.89
CA LEU A 27 4.75 -5.87 -41.91
C LEU A 27 6.23 -5.51 -42.12
N SER A 28 6.54 -4.23 -42.25
CA SER A 28 7.91 -3.74 -42.24
C SER A 28 8.41 -3.56 -40.81
N LEU A 29 9.52 -4.20 -40.43
CA LEU A 29 10.15 -4.10 -39.12
C LEU A 29 11.24 -3.02 -39.04
N GLY A 30 11.48 -2.27 -40.13
CA GLY A 30 12.57 -1.29 -40.22
C GLY A 30 13.71 -1.76 -41.11
N TYR A 31 14.92 -1.28 -40.87
CA TYR A 31 16.14 -1.61 -41.61
C TYR A 31 17.16 -2.25 -40.66
N ASN A 32 17.96 -3.19 -41.17
CA ASN A 32 19.08 -3.75 -40.41
C ASN A 32 20.32 -2.79 -40.43
N SER A 33 21.38 -3.16 -39.73
CA SER A 33 22.66 -2.42 -39.68
C SER A 33 23.32 -2.19 -41.04
N LEU A 34 22.94 -2.97 -42.08
CA LEU A 34 23.42 -2.84 -43.44
C LEU A 34 22.46 -2.07 -44.36
N GLY A 35 21.46 -1.38 -43.79
CA GLY A 35 20.49 -0.62 -44.56
C GLY A 35 19.45 -1.45 -45.31
N LYS A 36 19.41 -2.79 -45.14
CA LYS A 36 18.43 -3.67 -45.80
C LYS A 36 17.12 -3.68 -45.01
N ARG A 37 16.00 -3.50 -45.71
CA ARG A 37 14.65 -3.50 -45.13
C ARG A 37 14.27 -4.88 -44.61
N ILE A 38 13.93 -4.98 -43.31
CA ILE A 38 13.43 -6.20 -42.68
C ILE A 38 11.91 -6.21 -42.80
N ARG A 39 11.33 -7.33 -43.25
CA ARG A 39 9.90 -7.55 -43.35
C ARG A 39 9.53 -8.86 -42.67
N THR A 40 8.32 -8.93 -42.12
CA THR A 40 7.69 -10.17 -41.65
C THR A 40 6.26 -10.24 -42.17
N THR A 41 5.75 -11.45 -42.37
CA THR A 41 4.40 -11.65 -42.82
C THR A 41 3.61 -12.45 -41.80
N LYS A 42 2.47 -11.94 -41.35
CA LYS A 42 1.48 -12.69 -40.57
C LYS A 42 0.42 -13.27 -41.49
N THR A 43 0.19 -14.57 -41.46
CA THR A 43 -0.74 -15.32 -42.27
C THR A 43 -1.86 -15.96 -41.45
N GLY A 44 -2.87 -16.55 -42.11
CA GLY A 44 -3.93 -17.27 -41.42
C GLY A 44 -5.00 -16.38 -40.74
N ILE A 45 -5.09 -15.12 -41.13
CA ILE A 45 -6.04 -14.16 -40.56
C ILE A 45 -7.41 -14.40 -41.15
N LEU A 46 -8.45 -14.61 -40.35
CA LEU A 46 -9.76 -15.07 -40.79
C LEU A 46 -10.61 -13.99 -41.45
N SER A 47 -10.32 -12.71 -41.22
CA SER A 47 -11.12 -11.63 -41.85
C SER A 47 -10.28 -10.42 -42.26
N GLU A 48 -10.72 -9.72 -43.28
CA GLU A 48 -10.12 -8.45 -43.72
C GLU A 48 -10.11 -7.39 -42.61
N LYS A 49 -11.15 -7.36 -41.79
CA LYS A 49 -11.25 -6.43 -40.64
C LYS A 49 -10.17 -6.68 -39.61
N GLN A 50 -9.87 -7.94 -39.31
CA GLN A 50 -8.77 -8.32 -38.41
C GLN A 50 -7.40 -7.99 -39.02
N ALA A 51 -7.21 -8.23 -40.31
CA ALA A 51 -5.98 -7.88 -41.02
C ALA A 51 -5.70 -6.37 -40.98
N ARG A 52 -6.72 -5.56 -41.21
CA ARG A 52 -6.64 -4.09 -41.08
C ARG A 52 -6.30 -3.64 -39.69
N LYS A 53 -6.93 -4.23 -38.67
CA LYS A 53 -6.63 -3.91 -37.25
C LYS A 53 -5.18 -4.23 -36.93
N ILE A 54 -4.66 -5.38 -37.34
CA ILE A 54 -3.26 -5.78 -37.13
C ILE A 54 -2.29 -4.78 -37.79
N LEU A 55 -2.60 -4.35 -39.04
CA LEU A 55 -1.80 -3.36 -39.76
C LEU A 55 -1.81 -2.01 -39.02
N GLN A 56 -2.96 -1.57 -38.58
CA GLN A 56 -3.17 -0.31 -37.88
C GLN A 56 -2.48 -0.30 -36.51
N ASP A 57 -2.55 -1.39 -35.72
CA ASP A 57 -1.88 -1.55 -34.45
C ASP A 57 -0.33 -1.54 -34.60
N GLU A 58 0.19 -2.15 -35.66
CA GLU A 58 1.63 -2.13 -35.95
C GLU A 58 2.11 -0.76 -36.47
N GLU A 59 1.29 -0.04 -37.22
CA GLU A 59 1.59 1.33 -37.64
C GLU A 59 1.56 2.30 -36.45
N LEU A 60 0.61 2.15 -35.53
CA LEU A 60 0.57 2.89 -34.26
C LEU A 60 1.82 2.59 -33.40
N LYS A 61 2.19 1.33 -33.29
CA LYS A 61 3.44 0.95 -32.61
C LYS A 61 4.67 1.57 -33.26
N LYS A 62 4.71 1.72 -34.60
CA LYS A 62 5.79 2.41 -35.32
C LYS A 62 5.80 3.89 -35.08
N LYS A 63 4.65 4.56 -35.13
CA LYS A 63 4.52 5.98 -34.77
C LYS A 63 4.96 6.23 -33.34
N CYS A 64 4.58 5.35 -32.40
CA CYS A 64 5.10 5.42 -31.02
C CYS A 64 6.59 5.11 -30.88
N LYS A 65 7.17 4.24 -31.76
CA LYS A 65 8.62 4.01 -31.80
C LYS A 65 9.43 5.15 -32.41
N ASN A 66 8.84 5.94 -33.30
CA ASN A 66 9.54 7.07 -33.95
C ASN A 66 9.48 8.38 -33.15
N ILE A 67 8.72 8.41 -32.04
CA ILE A 67 8.87 9.45 -31.01
C ILE A 67 9.71 8.83 -29.87
N ILE A 68 10.91 8.40 -30.19
CA ILE A 68 11.97 8.31 -29.18
C ILE A 68 12.39 9.76 -28.98
N VAL A 69 11.73 10.46 -28.07
CA VAL A 69 12.33 11.62 -27.43
C VAL A 69 13.62 11.08 -26.81
N ASN A 70 14.75 11.45 -27.40
CA ASN A 70 16.05 10.99 -26.92
C ASN A 70 16.26 11.69 -25.58
N ILE A 71 15.87 11.03 -24.48
CA ILE A 71 16.07 11.53 -23.13
C ILE A 71 17.57 11.50 -22.90
N THR A 72 18.18 12.69 -22.90
CA THR A 72 19.63 12.85 -22.78
C THR A 72 20.04 13.28 -21.38
N LYS A 73 19.21 14.04 -20.68
CA LYS A 73 19.44 14.50 -19.33
C LYS A 73 18.51 13.81 -18.35
N PHE A 74 18.93 13.79 -17.10
CA PHE A 74 18.20 13.11 -16.02
C PHE A 74 16.76 13.63 -15.87
N GLU A 75 16.56 14.94 -15.90
CA GLU A 75 15.26 15.57 -15.70
C GLU A 75 14.28 15.40 -16.87
N ASP A 76 14.78 15.24 -18.11
CA ASP A 76 13.96 15.26 -19.33
C ASP A 76 12.86 14.16 -19.33
N GLY A 77 13.11 13.05 -18.67
CA GLY A 77 12.18 11.90 -18.61
C GLY A 77 11.22 11.89 -17.44
N LEU A 78 11.32 12.81 -16.49
CA LEU A 78 10.60 12.69 -15.21
C LEU A 78 9.08 12.80 -15.35
N GLU A 79 8.57 13.77 -16.09
CA GLU A 79 7.11 13.93 -16.25
C GLU A 79 6.51 12.73 -16.97
N GLU A 80 7.15 12.25 -18.03
CA GLU A 80 6.71 11.07 -18.75
C GLU A 80 6.76 9.80 -17.89
N TYR A 81 7.75 9.68 -17.01
CA TYR A 81 7.83 8.62 -16.03
C TYR A 81 6.68 8.70 -15.00
N TYR A 82 6.30 9.88 -14.58
CA TYR A 82 5.19 10.07 -13.65
C TYR A 82 3.85 9.70 -14.29
N ASP A 83 3.64 10.09 -15.54
CA ASP A 83 2.46 9.72 -16.32
C ASP A 83 2.40 8.20 -16.53
N TRP A 84 3.54 7.59 -16.84
CA TRP A 84 3.62 6.13 -16.92
C TRP A 84 3.30 5.44 -15.57
N CYS A 85 3.75 6.00 -14.44
CA CYS A 85 3.41 5.47 -13.13
C CYS A 85 1.90 5.50 -12.86
N LEU A 86 1.19 6.53 -13.28
CA LEU A 86 -0.26 6.63 -13.14
C LEU A 86 -0.99 5.62 -14.02
N LEU A 87 -0.62 5.61 -15.30
CA LEU A 87 -1.37 4.87 -16.33
C LEU A 87 -1.05 3.37 -16.31
N SER A 88 0.23 3.00 -16.22
CA SER A 88 0.66 1.61 -16.40
C SER A 88 0.80 0.84 -15.09
N LYS A 89 1.09 1.50 -13.96
CA LYS A 89 1.23 0.86 -12.65
C LYS A 89 0.08 1.11 -11.70
N ASN A 90 -0.97 1.79 -12.13
CA ASN A 90 -2.10 2.13 -11.27
C ASN A 90 -1.68 2.73 -9.91
N VAL A 91 -0.64 3.56 -9.92
CA VAL A 91 -0.17 4.22 -8.70
C VAL A 91 -1.20 5.26 -8.29
N ALA A 92 -1.70 5.17 -7.06
CA ALA A 92 -2.66 6.14 -6.55
C ALA A 92 -2.06 7.57 -6.61
N PRO A 93 -2.87 8.59 -6.98
CA PRO A 93 -2.40 9.99 -7.13
C PRO A 93 -1.62 10.50 -5.91
N GLU A 94 -2.07 10.18 -4.70
CA GLU A 94 -1.40 10.57 -3.45
C GLU A 94 -0.02 9.91 -3.29
N THR A 95 0.13 8.67 -3.75
CA THR A 95 1.43 7.97 -3.76
C THR A 95 2.38 8.62 -4.75
N LEU A 96 1.86 9.03 -5.92
CA LEU A 96 2.64 9.75 -6.92
C LEU A 96 3.06 11.14 -6.40
N LYS A 97 2.16 11.87 -5.74
CA LYS A 97 2.49 13.18 -5.12
C LYS A 97 3.67 13.05 -4.14
N LYS A 98 3.63 12.02 -3.28
CA LYS A 98 4.74 11.73 -2.35
C LYS A 98 6.02 11.34 -3.10
N LYS A 99 5.90 10.62 -4.21
CA LYS A 99 7.04 10.25 -5.06
C LYS A 99 7.66 11.49 -5.72
N LYS A 100 6.84 12.35 -6.35
CA LYS A 100 7.29 13.63 -6.93
C LYS A 100 8.00 14.48 -5.87
N GLY A 101 7.43 14.61 -4.67
CA GLY A 101 8.05 15.35 -3.58
C GLY A 101 9.43 14.82 -3.18
N ARG A 102 9.61 13.49 -3.13
CA ARG A 102 10.93 12.88 -2.85
C ARG A 102 11.93 13.11 -3.96
N PHE A 103 11.51 13.01 -5.21
CA PHE A 103 12.36 13.34 -6.36
C PHE A 103 12.81 14.81 -6.30
N ASN A 104 11.89 15.73 -6.17
CA ASN A 104 12.17 17.17 -6.15
C ASN A 104 13.05 17.59 -4.97
N ASN A 105 12.91 16.95 -3.80
CA ASN A 105 13.64 17.37 -2.61
C ASN A 105 15.01 16.68 -2.45
N HIS A 106 15.22 15.49 -3.04
CA HIS A 106 16.39 14.67 -2.69
C HIS A 106 17.11 14.03 -3.88
N ILE A 107 16.46 13.90 -5.04
CA ILE A 107 17.05 13.23 -6.20
C ILE A 107 17.40 14.27 -7.28
N VAL A 108 16.41 15.03 -7.72
CA VAL A 108 16.61 16.08 -8.75
C VAL A 108 17.69 17.08 -8.37
N PRO A 109 17.78 17.61 -7.13
CA PRO A 109 18.81 18.58 -6.78
C PRO A 109 20.25 18.08 -6.94
N PHE A 110 20.45 16.77 -6.97
CA PHE A 110 21.78 16.18 -7.21
C PHE A 110 22.03 15.85 -8.70
N PHE A 111 21.02 15.25 -9.36
CA PHE A 111 21.18 14.74 -10.73
C PHE A 111 20.74 15.73 -11.82
N ASN A 112 20.18 16.87 -11.44
CA ASN A 112 19.69 17.87 -12.39
C ASN A 112 20.78 18.25 -13.41
N SER A 113 20.38 18.34 -14.67
CA SER A 113 21.25 18.66 -15.81
C SER A 113 22.38 17.68 -16.13
N MET A 114 22.50 16.57 -15.35
CA MET A 114 23.47 15.53 -15.68
C MET A 114 23.00 14.75 -16.93
N LYS A 115 23.93 14.53 -17.86
CA LYS A 115 23.66 13.62 -18.97
C LYS A 115 23.58 12.19 -18.46
N LEU A 116 22.58 11.45 -18.93
CA LEU A 116 22.34 10.07 -18.50
C LEU A 116 23.54 9.15 -18.75
N GLU A 117 24.28 9.38 -19.83
CA GLU A 117 25.50 8.64 -20.19
C GLU A 117 26.65 8.79 -19.18
N LEU A 118 26.66 9.88 -18.41
CA LEU A 118 27.68 10.19 -17.41
C LEU A 118 27.30 9.69 -16.00
N ILE A 119 26.08 9.19 -15.81
CA ILE A 119 25.65 8.68 -14.51
C ILE A 119 26.06 7.21 -14.39
N GLY A 120 27.15 6.98 -13.69
CA GLY A 120 27.66 5.66 -13.37
C GLY A 120 27.62 5.36 -11.87
N GLU A 121 28.41 4.36 -11.48
CA GLU A 121 28.53 3.95 -10.06
C GLU A 121 29.03 5.10 -9.17
N ASN A 122 30.02 5.86 -9.64
CA ASN A 122 30.60 6.96 -8.88
C ASN A 122 29.57 8.04 -8.56
N GLU A 123 28.69 8.39 -9.50
CA GLU A 123 27.65 9.37 -9.31
C GLU A 123 26.62 8.87 -8.28
N ILE A 124 26.29 7.58 -8.29
CA ILE A 124 25.39 7.00 -7.26
C ILE A 124 26.06 7.01 -5.89
N LEU A 125 27.34 6.67 -5.79
CA LEU A 125 28.11 6.75 -4.53
C LEU A 125 28.20 8.20 -4.01
N ASN A 126 28.46 9.18 -4.88
CA ASN A 126 28.48 10.59 -4.51
C ASN A 126 27.10 11.09 -4.09
N TRP A 127 26.03 10.60 -4.73
CA TRP A 127 24.67 10.89 -4.28
C TRP A 127 24.38 10.28 -2.90
N HIS A 128 24.86 9.07 -2.59
CA HIS A 128 24.76 8.52 -1.23
C HIS A 128 25.46 9.42 -0.20
N LYS A 129 26.69 9.88 -0.48
CA LYS A 129 27.40 10.86 0.38
C LYS A 129 26.61 12.16 0.57
N TYR A 130 25.98 12.65 -0.50
CA TYR A 130 25.08 13.82 -0.44
C TYR A 130 23.85 13.55 0.46
N LEU A 131 23.26 12.37 0.41
CA LEU A 131 22.17 11.97 1.32
C LEU A 131 22.64 11.82 2.77
N ASP A 132 23.90 11.44 2.99
CA ASP A 132 24.47 11.27 4.33
C ASP A 132 24.64 12.62 5.08
N GLN A 133 24.86 13.68 4.33
CA GLN A 133 24.92 15.04 4.87
C GLN A 133 23.53 15.62 5.23
N ARG A 134 22.45 14.89 4.90
CA ARG A 134 21.08 15.31 5.20
C ARG A 134 20.53 14.54 6.39
N ASN A 135 19.70 15.20 7.19
CA ASN A 135 19.05 14.56 8.34
C ASN A 135 17.94 13.58 7.90
N LEU A 136 18.33 12.47 7.25
CA LEU A 136 17.44 11.45 6.74
C LEU A 136 17.68 10.11 7.44
N SER A 137 16.61 9.44 7.84
CA SER A 137 16.71 8.06 8.34
C SER A 137 17.21 7.11 7.24
N ILE A 138 17.90 6.04 7.63
CA ILE A 138 18.38 4.99 6.73
C ILE A 138 17.23 4.42 5.88
N ILE A 139 16.04 4.26 6.46
CA ILE A 139 14.83 3.79 5.76
C ILE A 139 14.43 4.78 4.65
N SER A 140 14.52 6.10 4.92
CA SER A 140 14.24 7.13 3.94
C SER A 140 15.25 7.10 2.80
N LYS A 141 16.55 7.00 3.12
CA LYS A 141 17.63 6.88 2.13
C LYS A 141 17.44 5.66 1.21
N ASN A 142 17.12 4.49 1.79
CA ASN A 142 16.80 3.28 1.01
C ASN A 142 15.52 3.43 0.17
N THR A 143 14.54 4.19 0.64
CA THR A 143 13.34 4.47 -0.15
C THR A 143 13.68 5.34 -1.36
N LEU A 144 14.53 6.34 -1.19
CA LEU A 144 15.01 7.20 -2.28
C LEU A 144 15.81 6.39 -3.30
N HIS A 145 16.75 5.54 -2.84
CA HIS A 145 17.53 4.67 -3.73
C HIS A 145 16.63 3.76 -4.58
N LYS A 146 15.64 3.10 -3.96
CA LYS A 146 14.67 2.26 -4.68
C LYS A 146 13.84 3.05 -5.70
N GLN A 147 13.52 4.30 -5.41
CA GLN A 147 12.78 5.16 -6.35
C GLN A 147 13.64 5.60 -7.53
N LEU A 148 14.91 5.91 -7.28
CA LEU A 148 15.89 6.19 -8.32
C LEU A 148 16.11 4.94 -9.22
N ALA A 149 16.29 3.77 -8.61
CA ALA A 149 16.42 2.51 -9.34
C ALA A 149 15.19 2.21 -10.23
N ALA A 150 13.99 2.52 -9.74
CA ALA A 150 12.76 2.34 -10.51
C ALA A 150 12.68 3.31 -11.71
N TYR A 151 13.22 4.53 -11.60
CA TYR A 151 13.29 5.49 -12.69
C TYR A 151 14.32 5.04 -13.75
N PHE A 152 15.52 4.64 -13.35
CA PHE A 152 16.51 4.12 -14.28
C PHE A 152 16.06 2.82 -14.97
N ASN A 153 15.34 1.93 -14.28
CA ASN A 153 14.72 0.76 -14.92
C ASN A 153 13.67 1.16 -15.97
N TRP A 154 12.91 2.22 -15.74
CA TRP A 154 11.97 2.74 -16.72
C TRP A 154 12.70 3.32 -17.95
N LEU A 155 13.76 4.10 -17.74
CA LEU A 155 14.62 4.62 -18.82
C LEU A 155 15.25 3.49 -19.65
N LEU A 156 15.71 2.41 -18.97
CA LEU A 156 16.31 1.25 -19.62
C LEU A 156 15.29 0.47 -20.46
N ILE A 157 14.14 0.12 -19.87
CA ILE A 157 13.19 -0.81 -20.48
C ILE A 157 12.26 -0.13 -21.48
N HIS A 158 11.72 1.02 -21.11
CA HIS A 158 10.67 1.69 -21.89
C HIS A 158 11.20 2.77 -22.83
N LYS A 159 12.27 3.45 -22.47
CA LYS A 159 12.88 4.49 -23.27
C LYS A 159 14.13 4.07 -24.02
N ARG A 160 14.82 3.06 -23.54
CA ARG A 160 16.12 2.62 -24.08
C ARG A 160 17.13 3.76 -24.18
N SER A 161 17.05 4.71 -23.25
CA SER A 161 17.92 5.89 -23.18
C SER A 161 19.24 5.59 -22.46
N ILE A 162 19.32 4.46 -21.77
CA ILE A 162 20.52 3.94 -21.09
C ILE A 162 20.66 2.44 -21.38
N ASN A 163 21.88 1.93 -21.29
CA ASN A 163 22.18 0.51 -21.56
C ASN A 163 22.16 -0.37 -20.30
N PHE A 164 22.28 0.23 -19.12
CA PHE A 164 22.22 -0.43 -17.81
C PHE A 164 21.68 0.53 -16.76
N ASN A 165 21.24 -0.03 -15.64
CA ASN A 165 20.78 0.77 -14.51
C ASN A 165 21.92 1.01 -13.52
N PRO A 166 22.47 2.23 -13.42
CA PRO A 166 23.64 2.50 -12.59
C PRO A 166 23.36 2.38 -11.09
N SER A 167 22.10 2.50 -10.65
CA SER A 167 21.78 2.35 -9.24
C SER A 167 21.87 0.91 -8.72
N LEU A 168 21.93 -0.08 -9.60
CA LEU A 168 22.08 -1.49 -9.20
C LEU A 168 23.52 -1.87 -8.88
N THR A 169 24.51 -1.04 -9.26
CA THR A 169 25.94 -1.29 -8.94
C THR A 169 26.26 -0.96 -7.47
N VAL A 170 25.42 -0.14 -6.83
CA VAL A 170 25.60 0.28 -5.44
C VAL A 170 24.55 -0.34 -4.53
N ASN A 171 25.00 -0.98 -3.48
CA ASN A 171 24.10 -1.60 -2.49
C ASN A 171 23.29 -0.56 -1.73
N ASN A 172 22.08 -0.94 -1.33
CA ASN A 172 21.28 -0.16 -0.38
C ASN A 172 22.01 -0.05 0.96
N TYR A 173 21.70 1.00 1.72
CA TYR A 173 22.19 1.12 3.10
C TYR A 173 21.75 -0.07 3.94
N LYS A 174 22.67 -0.61 4.74
CA LYS A 174 22.37 -1.71 5.65
C LYS A 174 21.38 -1.23 6.71
N LEU A 175 20.23 -1.86 6.75
CA LEU A 175 19.22 -1.54 7.77
C LEU A 175 19.64 -2.14 9.11
N PRO A 176 19.54 -1.38 10.20
CA PRO A 176 19.66 -1.95 11.51
C PRO A 176 18.54 -2.97 11.74
N LYS A 177 18.83 -4.01 12.54
CA LYS A 177 17.81 -4.97 12.98
C LYS A 177 16.73 -4.17 13.72
N ARG A 178 15.51 -4.20 13.22
CA ARG A 178 14.41 -3.44 13.80
C ARG A 178 13.60 -4.35 14.68
N GLU A 179 13.61 -4.09 15.95
CA GLU A 179 12.66 -4.66 16.89
C GLU A 179 11.27 -4.06 16.65
N ILE A 180 10.25 -4.88 16.78
CA ILE A 180 8.87 -4.40 16.70
C ILE A 180 8.50 -3.82 18.06
N GLU A 181 8.18 -2.53 18.05
CA GLU A 181 7.58 -1.90 19.22
C GLU A 181 6.18 -2.47 19.45
N TYR A 182 5.97 -3.08 20.60
CA TYR A 182 4.68 -3.59 21.04
C TYR A 182 4.42 -3.22 22.50
N ARG A 183 3.20 -3.42 22.97
CA ARG A 183 2.77 -3.24 24.34
C ARG A 183 2.25 -4.57 24.86
N THR A 184 2.59 -4.89 26.11
CA THR A 184 2.09 -6.07 26.78
C THR A 184 0.62 -5.91 27.15
N LEU A 185 -0.06 -7.01 27.49
CA LEU A 185 -1.43 -6.97 27.96
C LEU A 185 -1.57 -6.11 29.23
N GLU A 186 -0.59 -6.16 30.13
CA GLU A 186 -0.54 -5.36 31.37
C GLU A 186 -0.43 -3.87 31.08
N GLU A 187 0.45 -3.47 30.14
CA GLU A 187 0.56 -2.07 29.70
C GLU A 187 -0.74 -1.57 29.08
N ILE A 188 -1.39 -2.41 28.26
CA ILE A 188 -2.67 -2.05 27.66
C ILE A 188 -3.78 -1.93 28.70
N ASN A 189 -3.84 -2.83 29.68
CA ASN A 189 -4.80 -2.73 30.78
C ASN A 189 -4.54 -1.46 31.62
N THR A 190 -3.30 -1.13 31.90
CA THR A 190 -2.92 0.13 32.57
C THR A 190 -3.41 1.35 31.79
N LEU A 191 -3.24 1.34 30.46
CA LEU A 191 -3.73 2.42 29.60
C LEU A 191 -5.27 2.52 29.63
N LEU A 192 -5.96 1.40 29.50
CA LEU A 192 -7.41 1.34 29.54
C LEU A 192 -7.98 1.83 30.88
N ASP A 193 -7.35 1.44 31.98
CA ASP A 193 -7.72 1.91 33.32
C ASP A 193 -7.44 3.40 33.52
N THR A 194 -6.33 3.89 32.99
CA THR A 194 -6.02 5.32 32.99
C THR A 194 -7.08 6.13 32.26
N ILE A 195 -7.54 5.65 31.08
CA ILE A 195 -8.60 6.29 30.32
C ILE A 195 -9.91 6.31 31.12
N LYS A 196 -10.30 5.20 31.75
CA LYS A 196 -11.53 5.11 32.55
C LYS A 196 -11.54 6.04 33.76
N LYS A 197 -10.42 6.12 34.47
CA LYS A 197 -10.28 6.90 35.71
C LYS A 197 -10.02 8.39 35.46
N ASP A 198 -9.84 8.78 34.20
CA ASP A 198 -9.53 10.17 33.87
C ASP A 198 -10.71 11.10 34.19
N THR A 199 -10.42 12.23 34.83
CA THR A 199 -11.40 13.27 35.18
C THR A 199 -11.19 14.57 34.42
N ASP A 200 -10.11 14.69 33.67
CA ASP A 200 -9.71 15.94 33.01
C ASP A 200 -10.28 16.06 31.60
N THR A 201 -10.73 14.97 31.00
CA THR A 201 -11.32 14.95 29.66
C THR A 201 -12.82 14.63 29.70
N SER A 202 -13.56 15.07 28.66
CA SER A 202 -14.99 14.77 28.55
C SER A 202 -15.26 13.27 28.43
N GLU A 203 -16.44 12.85 28.88
CA GLU A 203 -16.87 11.45 28.82
C GLU A 203 -16.87 10.93 27.36
N GLU A 204 -17.28 11.77 26.40
CA GLU A 204 -17.22 11.45 24.98
C GLU A 204 -15.80 11.06 24.54
N VAL A 205 -14.78 11.85 24.92
CA VAL A 205 -13.39 11.59 24.56
C VAL A 205 -12.90 10.29 25.20
N LYS A 206 -13.22 10.07 26.48
CA LYS A 206 -12.86 8.84 27.20
C LYS A 206 -13.44 7.60 26.52
N LEU A 207 -14.76 7.57 26.32
CA LEU A 207 -15.45 6.44 25.69
C LEU A 207 -14.92 6.16 24.29
N ARG A 208 -14.70 7.21 23.48
CA ARG A 208 -14.15 7.09 22.14
C ARG A 208 -12.74 6.50 22.13
N ILE A 209 -11.82 7.05 22.90
CA ILE A 209 -10.41 6.60 22.93
C ILE A 209 -10.30 5.22 23.57
N TYR A 210 -11.13 4.94 24.59
CA TYR A 210 -11.22 3.61 25.20
C TYR A 210 -11.67 2.56 24.19
N ALA A 211 -12.74 2.81 23.45
CA ALA A 211 -13.26 1.91 22.41
C ALA A 211 -12.23 1.69 21.31
N ILE A 212 -11.61 2.76 20.77
CA ILE A 212 -10.57 2.68 19.76
C ILE A 212 -9.38 1.82 20.26
N THR A 213 -8.89 2.09 21.46
CA THR A 213 -7.73 1.39 22.03
C THR A 213 -8.02 -0.10 22.20
N LYS A 214 -9.15 -0.43 22.82
CA LYS A 214 -9.53 -1.81 23.12
C LYS A 214 -9.74 -2.61 21.84
N ILE A 215 -10.47 -2.06 20.87
CA ILE A 215 -10.71 -2.73 19.59
C ILE A 215 -9.40 -2.93 18.81
N LEU A 216 -8.56 -1.91 18.70
CA LEU A 216 -7.30 -2.05 17.95
C LEU A 216 -6.40 -3.12 18.54
N PHE A 217 -6.31 -3.20 19.87
CA PHE A 217 -5.48 -4.22 20.52
C PHE A 217 -6.09 -5.63 20.41
N PHE A 218 -7.38 -5.82 20.75
CA PHE A 218 -7.96 -7.16 20.80
C PHE A 218 -8.46 -7.71 19.47
N SER A 219 -8.56 -6.89 18.42
CA SER A 219 -8.98 -7.34 17.10
C SER A 219 -7.88 -7.23 16.02
N GLY A 220 -6.82 -6.45 16.28
CA GLY A 220 -5.76 -6.20 15.32
C GLY A 220 -6.17 -5.35 14.12
N PHE A 221 -7.24 -4.56 14.19
CA PHE A 221 -7.64 -3.63 13.12
C PHE A 221 -6.54 -2.62 12.80
N ARG A 222 -6.47 -2.19 11.54
CA ARG A 222 -5.79 -0.93 11.21
C ARG A 222 -6.70 0.23 11.60
N ILE A 223 -6.14 1.33 12.11
CA ILE A 223 -6.96 2.49 12.51
C ILE A 223 -7.87 2.99 11.38
N GLY A 224 -7.41 2.95 10.13
CA GLY A 224 -8.25 3.33 8.98
C GLY A 224 -9.39 2.36 8.69
N GLU A 225 -9.25 1.08 8.99
CA GLU A 225 -10.32 0.08 8.91
C GLU A 225 -11.37 0.36 10.00
N LEU A 226 -10.91 0.60 11.23
CA LEU A 226 -11.79 0.92 12.35
C LEU A 226 -12.58 2.22 12.12
N LEU A 227 -11.93 3.29 11.65
CA LEU A 227 -12.60 4.54 11.31
C LEU A 227 -13.56 4.40 10.12
N GLY A 228 -13.32 3.40 9.25
CA GLY A 228 -14.18 3.09 8.12
C GLY A 228 -15.42 2.27 8.47
N LEU A 229 -15.56 1.77 9.71
CA LEU A 229 -16.74 1.02 10.12
C LEU A 229 -17.98 1.91 10.16
N LYS A 230 -19.07 1.40 9.61
CA LYS A 230 -20.39 1.99 9.63
C LYS A 230 -21.34 1.17 10.51
N ILE A 231 -22.40 1.76 10.94
CA ILE A 231 -23.41 1.11 11.78
C ILE A 231 -23.94 -0.18 11.14
N LYS A 232 -24.20 -0.19 9.84
CA LYS A 232 -24.66 -1.37 9.09
C LYS A 232 -23.66 -2.53 9.01
N ASP A 233 -22.37 -2.30 9.29
CA ASP A 233 -21.34 -3.35 9.18
C ASP A 233 -21.41 -4.38 10.32
N PHE A 234 -22.22 -4.14 11.35
CA PHE A 234 -22.41 -5.06 12.47
C PHE A 234 -23.39 -6.19 12.18
N GLY A 235 -24.21 -6.09 11.15
CA GLY A 235 -25.18 -7.13 10.78
C GLY A 235 -26.38 -7.25 11.72
N PHE A 236 -26.56 -6.32 12.66
CA PHE A 236 -27.73 -6.24 13.54
C PHE A 236 -28.01 -4.77 13.90
N ASP A 237 -29.22 -4.47 14.33
CA ASP A 237 -29.61 -3.13 14.76
C ASP A 237 -29.00 -2.77 16.11
N ILE A 238 -27.81 -2.14 16.07
CA ILE A 238 -27.10 -1.68 17.26
C ILE A 238 -27.73 -0.43 17.88
N ILE A 239 -28.53 0.30 17.11
CA ILE A 239 -29.09 1.60 17.53
C ILE A 239 -30.26 1.38 18.50
N SER A 240 -31.19 0.48 18.18
CA SER A 240 -32.39 0.25 18.98
C SER A 240 -32.15 -0.66 20.21
N LYS A 241 -31.11 -1.53 20.16
CA LYS A 241 -30.82 -2.44 21.27
C LYS A 241 -30.45 -1.71 22.56
N GLN A 242 -30.93 -2.21 23.69
CA GLN A 242 -30.54 -1.71 25.01
C GLN A 242 -29.30 -2.42 25.57
N SER A 243 -29.07 -3.68 25.16
CA SER A 243 -27.93 -4.49 25.56
C SER A 243 -27.42 -5.34 24.39
N ILE A 244 -26.19 -5.84 24.51
CA ILE A 244 -25.63 -6.82 23.55
C ILE A 244 -25.99 -8.21 24.06
N ASP A 245 -26.84 -8.91 23.31
CA ASP A 245 -27.33 -10.25 23.67
C ASP A 245 -26.61 -11.38 22.94
N VAL A 246 -25.57 -11.04 22.14
CA VAL A 246 -24.79 -12.00 21.36
C VAL A 246 -23.38 -12.13 21.95
N GLU A 247 -22.90 -13.37 22.05
CA GLU A 247 -21.56 -13.65 22.56
C GLU A 247 -20.46 -13.28 21.55
N GLU A 248 -20.76 -13.38 20.26
CA GLU A 248 -19.84 -13.13 19.17
C GLU A 248 -20.47 -12.21 18.13
N ILE A 249 -19.68 -11.27 17.65
CA ILE A 249 -20.09 -10.28 16.65
C ILE A 249 -19.25 -10.45 15.39
N LYS A 250 -19.94 -10.65 14.28
CA LYS A 250 -19.36 -10.73 12.96
C LYS A 250 -19.27 -9.33 12.34
N LEU A 251 -18.05 -8.79 12.21
CA LEU A 251 -17.81 -7.50 11.59
C LEU A 251 -17.35 -7.63 10.13
N GLN A 252 -18.03 -6.93 9.25
CA GLN A 252 -17.65 -6.86 7.84
C GLN A 252 -16.71 -5.68 7.61
N ILE A 253 -15.43 -5.95 7.28
CA ILE A 253 -14.47 -4.92 6.90
C ILE A 253 -14.54 -4.74 5.39
N SER A 254 -15.23 -3.70 4.95
CA SER A 254 -15.48 -3.42 3.52
C SER A 254 -14.68 -2.21 3.01
N ARG A 255 -14.14 -1.38 3.91
CA ARG A 255 -13.51 -0.12 3.53
C ARG A 255 -12.41 0.30 4.50
N THR A 256 -11.56 1.19 4.02
CA THR A 256 -10.49 1.80 4.83
C THR A 256 -10.40 3.30 4.54
N ILE A 257 -10.36 4.11 5.59
CA ILE A 257 -10.17 5.55 5.49
C ILE A 257 -8.68 5.89 5.56
N TYR A 258 -8.22 6.71 4.62
CA TYR A 258 -6.86 7.26 4.60
C TYR A 258 -6.90 8.78 4.63
N TYR A 259 -5.91 9.38 5.26
CA TYR A 259 -5.70 10.82 5.17
C TYR A 259 -4.87 11.15 3.93
N SER A 260 -5.35 12.09 3.12
CA SER A 260 -4.64 12.67 1.98
C SER A 260 -4.47 14.19 2.17
N ALA A 261 -3.70 14.82 1.29
CA ALA A 261 -3.56 16.29 1.31
C ALA A 261 -4.89 17.03 1.08
N ASN A 262 -5.85 16.37 0.43
CA ASN A 262 -7.18 16.93 0.12
C ASN A 262 -8.26 16.47 1.14
N GLY A 263 -7.85 15.91 2.28
CA GLY A 263 -8.77 15.38 3.29
C GLY A 263 -8.79 13.86 3.35
N TYR A 264 -9.90 13.27 3.80
CA TYR A 264 -10.06 11.84 3.88
C TYR A 264 -10.42 11.23 2.52
N VAL A 265 -9.85 10.06 2.24
CA VAL A 265 -10.14 9.27 1.05
C VAL A 265 -10.59 7.89 1.51
N LEU A 266 -11.74 7.47 1.02
CA LEU A 266 -12.23 6.12 1.18
C LEU A 266 -11.53 5.23 0.15
N LYS A 267 -10.98 4.11 0.60
CA LYS A 267 -10.56 3.02 -0.28
C LYS A 267 -11.38 1.79 0.03
N ASN A 268 -12.11 1.33 -0.96
CA ASN A 268 -12.60 -0.03 -0.96
C ASN A 268 -11.39 -0.96 -1.06
N GLY A 269 -11.40 -2.11 -0.38
CA GLY A 269 -10.25 -3.00 -0.33
C GLY A 269 -9.69 -3.31 -1.71
N LYS A 270 -8.37 -3.16 -1.88
CA LYS A 270 -7.67 -3.39 -3.16
C LYS A 270 -7.52 -4.86 -3.54
N THR A 271 -7.68 -5.77 -2.58
CA THR A 271 -7.55 -7.22 -2.76
C THR A 271 -8.61 -7.90 -1.90
N ASP A 272 -9.07 -9.06 -2.31
CA ASP A 272 -10.01 -9.89 -1.54
C ASP A 272 -9.51 -10.14 -0.11
N ASN A 273 -8.19 -10.19 0.11
CA ASN A 273 -7.58 -10.33 1.44
C ASN A 273 -7.59 -9.04 2.30
N SER A 274 -7.87 -7.87 1.72
CA SER A 274 -8.02 -6.61 2.50
C SER A 274 -9.46 -6.35 2.92
N LEU A 275 -10.40 -7.05 2.30
CA LEU A 275 -11.80 -7.18 2.69
C LEU A 275 -11.90 -8.46 3.52
N GLY A 276 -12.67 -8.47 4.56
CA GLY A 276 -12.82 -9.69 5.34
C GLY A 276 -13.79 -9.55 6.49
N THR A 277 -14.26 -10.68 6.90
CA THR A 277 -15.02 -10.80 8.12
C THR A 277 -14.06 -11.06 9.28
N ILE A 278 -14.29 -10.41 10.39
CA ILE A 278 -13.61 -10.69 11.65
C ILE A 278 -14.66 -10.95 12.73
N PHE A 279 -14.39 -11.98 13.54
CA PHE A 279 -15.22 -12.28 14.70
C PHE A 279 -14.59 -11.66 15.94
N ILE A 280 -15.40 -10.96 16.74
CA ILE A 280 -14.98 -10.38 18.02
C ILE A 280 -16.00 -10.71 19.09
N GLY A 281 -15.50 -11.05 20.28
CA GLY A 281 -16.35 -11.36 21.42
C GLY A 281 -17.03 -10.10 21.99
N LYS A 282 -18.13 -10.34 22.71
CA LYS A 282 -18.94 -9.31 23.36
C LYS A 282 -18.10 -8.30 24.17
N ASN A 283 -17.19 -8.78 25.00
CA ASN A 283 -16.39 -7.91 25.87
C ASN A 283 -15.43 -6.97 25.12
N VAL A 284 -15.02 -7.35 23.91
CA VAL A 284 -14.18 -6.53 23.04
C VAL A 284 -15.01 -5.47 22.34
N PHE A 285 -16.25 -5.82 22.01
CA PHE A 285 -17.18 -4.95 21.30
C PHE A 285 -17.92 -3.95 22.21
N GLN A 286 -18.20 -4.31 23.47
CA GLN A 286 -18.99 -3.52 24.42
C GLN A 286 -18.60 -2.02 24.42
N PRO A 287 -17.33 -1.60 24.37
CA PRO A 287 -16.98 -0.18 24.35
C PRO A 287 -17.48 0.60 23.13
N ILE A 288 -17.62 -0.05 21.97
CA ILE A 288 -18.24 0.61 20.80
C ILE A 288 -19.73 0.86 21.09
N PHE A 289 -20.41 -0.13 21.65
CA PHE A 289 -21.80 -0.01 22.01
C PHE A 289 -22.02 1.10 23.04
N ASP A 290 -21.21 1.15 24.10
CA ASP A 290 -21.25 2.17 25.13
C ASP A 290 -21.04 3.58 24.55
N TYR A 291 -20.09 3.72 23.62
CA TYR A 291 -19.84 4.97 22.91
C TYR A 291 -21.06 5.41 22.08
N ILE A 292 -21.65 4.49 21.27
CA ILE A 292 -22.83 4.78 20.46
C ILE A 292 -24.01 5.20 21.35
N LYS A 293 -24.24 4.49 22.46
CA LYS A 293 -25.30 4.82 23.43
C LYS A 293 -25.09 6.19 24.08
N TYR A 294 -23.85 6.49 24.44
CA TYR A 294 -23.52 7.82 24.99
C TYR A 294 -23.78 8.93 23.97
N MET A 295 -23.34 8.74 22.72
CA MET A 295 -23.59 9.71 21.65
C MET A 295 -25.09 9.94 21.44
N GLY A 296 -25.91 8.88 21.48
CA GLY A 296 -27.38 8.99 21.45
C GLY A 296 -27.94 9.79 22.61
N LYS A 297 -27.42 9.61 23.83
CA LYS A 297 -27.87 10.38 25.02
C LYS A 297 -27.58 11.89 24.92
N ILE A 298 -26.48 12.25 24.24
CA ILE A 298 -26.15 13.67 24.03
C ILE A 298 -26.77 14.26 22.75
N GLY A 299 -27.68 13.52 22.10
CA GLY A 299 -28.50 14.01 20.99
C GLY A 299 -27.98 13.67 19.58
N TYR A 300 -26.97 12.85 19.44
CA TYR A 300 -26.55 12.38 18.11
C TYR A 300 -27.39 11.19 17.64
N VAL A 301 -28.12 11.38 16.55
CA VAL A 301 -28.96 10.33 15.96
C VAL A 301 -28.13 9.59 14.90
N PHE A 302 -27.81 8.33 15.15
CA PHE A 302 -27.12 7.48 14.19
C PHE A 302 -28.08 6.90 13.17
N GLU A 303 -27.63 6.85 11.91
CA GLU A 303 -28.26 6.11 10.82
C GLU A 303 -27.38 4.92 10.40
N GLU A 304 -27.94 3.96 9.68
CA GLU A 304 -27.21 2.75 9.22
C GLU A 304 -25.94 3.06 8.43
N ASN A 305 -25.95 4.14 7.65
CA ASN A 305 -24.84 4.56 6.82
C ASN A 305 -23.83 5.47 7.52
N ASP A 306 -24.06 5.83 8.78
CA ASP A 306 -23.12 6.63 9.54
C ASP A 306 -21.88 5.84 9.94
N TYR A 307 -20.75 6.55 10.01
CA TYR A 307 -19.54 5.99 10.60
C TYR A 307 -19.70 5.88 12.11
N VAL A 308 -19.19 4.79 12.69
CA VAL A 308 -19.21 4.58 14.15
C VAL A 308 -18.54 5.73 14.89
N PHE A 309 -17.41 6.19 14.38
CA PHE A 309 -16.67 7.34 14.94
C PHE A 309 -16.88 8.59 14.10
N ALA A 310 -18.16 8.91 13.81
CA ALA A 310 -18.53 10.14 13.15
C ALA A 310 -18.22 11.35 14.03
N ASN A 311 -17.78 12.43 13.41
CA ASN A 311 -17.63 13.73 14.07
C ASN A 311 -18.86 14.59 13.76
N PRO A 312 -19.74 14.86 14.76
CA PRO A 312 -20.96 15.63 14.56
C PRO A 312 -20.73 17.04 14.00
N ASN A 313 -19.56 17.61 14.28
CA ASN A 313 -19.20 18.96 13.84
C ASN A 313 -18.59 19.02 12.44
N SER A 314 -18.42 17.87 11.78
CA SER A 314 -17.83 17.80 10.44
C SER A 314 -18.90 17.85 9.36
N LYS A 315 -18.80 18.84 8.46
CA LYS A 315 -19.66 18.95 7.27
C LYS A 315 -19.10 18.18 6.05
N ARG A 316 -18.07 17.37 6.22
CA ARG A 316 -17.44 16.61 5.12
C ARG A 316 -18.24 15.35 4.85
N GLU A 317 -18.23 14.88 3.60
CA GLU A 317 -18.81 13.59 3.22
C GLU A 317 -18.27 12.42 4.07
N ILE A 318 -16.95 12.40 4.30
CA ILE A 318 -16.33 11.49 5.26
C ILE A 318 -16.17 12.24 6.58
N ASN A 319 -17.21 12.18 7.40
CA ASN A 319 -17.35 12.97 8.63
C ASN A 319 -16.74 12.32 9.89
N VAL A 320 -15.66 11.53 9.74
CA VAL A 320 -14.98 10.93 10.89
C VAL A 320 -14.07 11.92 11.63
N PHE A 321 -13.78 11.64 12.90
CA PHE A 321 -12.78 12.39 13.67
C PHE A 321 -11.42 12.39 12.97
N SER A 322 -10.71 13.52 13.05
CA SER A 322 -9.39 13.63 12.42
C SER A 322 -8.38 12.69 13.09
N LEU A 323 -7.61 11.98 12.26
CA LEU A 323 -6.59 11.07 12.76
C LEU A 323 -5.53 11.79 13.62
N GLU A 324 -5.25 13.06 13.31
CA GLU A 324 -4.35 13.89 14.10
C GLU A 324 -4.95 14.21 15.46
N GLY A 325 -6.23 14.60 15.51
CA GLY A 325 -6.95 14.84 16.77
C GLY A 325 -7.01 13.59 17.63
N LEU A 326 -7.37 12.44 17.04
CA LEU A 326 -7.37 11.16 17.75
C LEU A 326 -5.98 10.77 18.28
N ARG A 327 -4.90 11.04 17.51
CA ARG A 327 -3.52 10.80 17.99
C ARG A 327 -3.16 11.69 19.17
N LYS A 328 -3.53 12.97 19.14
CA LYS A 328 -3.29 13.88 20.27
C LYS A 328 -3.99 13.39 21.53
N GLN A 329 -5.26 13.01 21.43
CA GLN A 329 -6.03 12.45 22.54
C GLN A 329 -5.44 11.12 23.06
N PHE A 330 -5.10 10.22 22.17
CA PHE A 330 -4.47 8.94 22.52
C PHE A 330 -3.13 9.15 23.21
N ASN A 331 -2.27 10.02 22.67
CA ASN A 331 -0.95 10.33 23.27
C ASN A 331 -1.08 10.98 24.65
N TYR A 332 -2.11 11.78 24.87
CA TYR A 332 -2.41 12.31 26.21
C TYR A 332 -2.57 11.18 27.23
N PHE A 333 -3.36 10.17 26.94
CA PHE A 333 -3.55 9.02 27.83
C PHE A 333 -2.33 8.13 27.96
N VAL A 334 -1.61 7.90 26.85
CA VAL A 334 -0.33 7.15 26.89
C VAL A 334 0.66 7.82 27.84
N ASN A 335 0.80 9.15 27.76
CA ASN A 335 1.69 9.91 28.64
C ASN A 335 1.18 9.88 30.10
N LYS A 336 -0.13 10.02 30.32
CA LYS A 336 -0.75 9.97 31.67
C LYS A 336 -0.58 8.59 32.32
N ALA A 337 -0.62 7.52 31.51
CA ALA A 337 -0.32 6.15 31.92
C ALA A 337 1.18 5.88 32.11
N LYS A 338 2.05 6.86 31.85
CA LYS A 338 3.52 6.75 31.89
C LYS A 338 4.09 5.61 31.02
N LEU A 339 3.40 5.30 29.93
CA LEU A 339 3.83 4.30 28.97
C LEU A 339 4.80 4.89 27.92
N PRO A 340 5.68 4.07 27.35
CA PRO A 340 6.51 4.50 26.22
C PRO A 340 5.65 5.00 25.06
N HIS A 341 6.23 5.90 24.24
CA HIS A 341 5.52 6.44 23.07
C HIS A 341 4.91 5.34 22.20
N THR A 342 3.59 5.35 22.09
CA THR A 342 2.79 4.30 21.43
C THR A 342 1.94 4.90 20.33
N LYS A 343 1.90 4.28 19.18
CA LYS A 343 1.07 4.68 18.03
C LYS A 343 -0.07 3.69 17.84
N PHE A 344 -1.17 4.09 17.23
CA PHE A 344 -2.26 3.15 16.92
C PHE A 344 -1.82 1.91 16.14
N LYS A 345 -0.81 2.03 15.26
CA LYS A 345 -0.27 0.86 14.55
C LYS A 345 0.44 -0.13 15.48
N ASP A 346 0.98 0.36 16.60
CA ASP A 346 1.72 -0.48 17.54
C ASP A 346 0.76 -1.37 18.34
N LEU A 347 -0.52 -0.94 18.52
CA LEU A 347 -1.58 -1.77 19.10
C LEU A 347 -1.86 -3.01 18.25
N ARG A 348 -1.82 -2.88 16.92
CA ARG A 348 -1.94 -4.02 16.02
C ARG A 348 -0.69 -4.93 16.08
N SER A 349 0.50 -4.35 16.22
CA SER A 349 1.72 -5.11 16.46
C SER A 349 1.62 -5.88 17.77
N SER A 350 1.14 -5.21 18.81
CA SER A 350 0.90 -5.80 20.13
C SER A 350 -0.10 -6.96 20.07
N HIS A 351 -1.16 -6.84 19.28
CA HIS A 351 -2.11 -7.94 19.05
C HIS A 351 -1.42 -9.17 18.43
N GLY A 352 -0.59 -8.97 17.40
CA GLY A 352 0.15 -10.06 16.78
C GLY A 352 1.10 -10.76 17.76
N THR A 353 1.87 -9.98 18.54
CA THR A 353 2.76 -10.52 19.58
C THR A 353 1.97 -11.21 20.70
N PHE A 354 0.86 -10.62 21.13
CA PHE A 354 -0.04 -11.21 22.14
C PHE A 354 -0.58 -12.59 21.69
N LEU A 355 -0.99 -12.73 20.45
CA LEU A 355 -1.46 -14.04 19.93
C LEU A 355 -0.33 -15.06 19.91
N LEU A 356 0.86 -14.69 19.43
CA LEU A 356 2.04 -15.58 19.42
C LEU A 356 2.43 -16.01 20.84
N SER A 357 2.38 -15.09 21.83
CA SER A 357 2.67 -15.42 23.23
C SER A 357 1.63 -16.32 23.89
N ASN A 358 0.44 -16.41 23.32
CA ASN A 358 -0.62 -17.33 23.74
C ASN A 358 -0.68 -18.62 22.91
N GLY A 359 0.39 -18.94 22.14
CA GLY A 359 0.55 -20.22 21.45
C GLY A 359 -0.11 -20.32 20.07
N TYR A 360 -0.67 -19.22 19.55
CA TYR A 360 -1.19 -19.22 18.17
C TYR A 360 -0.04 -19.31 17.16
N SER A 361 -0.24 -20.06 16.10
CA SER A 361 0.74 -20.21 15.02
C SER A 361 0.90 -18.92 14.21
N LEU A 362 2.03 -18.82 13.49
CA LEU A 362 2.30 -17.67 12.61
C LEU A 362 1.24 -17.52 11.52
N GLU A 363 0.73 -18.63 11.00
CA GLU A 363 -0.32 -18.70 9.99
C GLU A 363 -1.65 -18.15 10.54
N GLU A 364 -2.05 -18.55 11.73
CA GLU A 364 -3.26 -18.04 12.39
C GLU A 364 -3.17 -16.54 12.64
N VAL A 365 -2.01 -16.07 13.12
CA VAL A 365 -1.74 -14.63 13.33
C VAL A 365 -1.75 -13.88 11.98
N GLN A 366 -1.18 -14.45 10.91
CA GLN A 366 -1.22 -13.86 9.57
C GLN A 366 -2.66 -13.72 9.07
N GLN A 367 -3.46 -14.76 9.20
CA GLN A 367 -4.89 -14.76 8.83
C GLN A 367 -5.67 -13.74 9.66
N ARG A 368 -5.51 -13.74 10.99
CA ARG A 368 -6.17 -12.81 11.90
C ARG A 368 -5.84 -11.36 11.57
N LEU A 369 -4.58 -11.07 11.28
CA LEU A 369 -4.11 -9.75 10.87
C LEU A 369 -4.41 -9.43 9.39
N ARG A 370 -4.87 -10.37 8.59
CA ARG A 370 -5.10 -10.17 7.14
C ARG A 370 -3.86 -9.64 6.43
N HIS A 371 -2.69 -10.26 6.70
CA HIS A 371 -1.45 -9.92 6.03
C HIS A 371 -1.33 -10.69 4.72
N THR A 372 -1.18 -9.98 3.60
CA THR A 372 -0.99 -10.57 2.27
C THR A 372 0.40 -11.19 2.08
N ARG A 373 1.39 -10.78 2.90
CA ARG A 373 2.79 -11.23 2.81
C ARG A 373 3.23 -11.84 4.12
N LYS A 374 3.85 -13.04 4.06
CA LYS A 374 4.38 -13.75 5.23
C LYS A 374 5.46 -12.94 5.96
N ASP A 375 6.39 -12.35 5.24
CA ASP A 375 7.49 -11.53 5.77
C ASP A 375 7.01 -10.37 6.68
N THR A 376 5.75 -9.96 6.55
CA THR A 376 5.17 -8.95 7.45
C THR A 376 4.88 -9.54 8.83
N THR A 377 4.47 -10.81 8.90
CA THR A 377 4.17 -11.51 10.17
C THR A 377 5.41 -12.12 10.80
N GLU A 378 6.36 -12.60 9.99
CA GLU A 378 7.65 -13.16 10.46
C GLU A 378 8.45 -12.20 11.35
N LYS A 379 8.30 -10.90 11.16
CA LYS A 379 8.94 -9.87 12.00
C LYS A 379 8.47 -9.93 13.46
N TYR A 380 7.19 -10.24 13.69
CA TYR A 380 6.65 -10.42 15.06
C TYR A 380 7.24 -11.66 15.71
N TYR A 381 7.42 -12.71 14.90
CA TYR A 381 7.99 -13.96 15.34
C TYR A 381 9.46 -13.82 15.77
N ALA A 382 10.26 -13.06 15.02
CA ALA A 382 11.67 -12.84 15.36
C ALA A 382 11.84 -12.14 16.71
N THR A 383 11.00 -11.15 17.03
CA THR A 383 11.02 -10.43 18.31
C THR A 383 10.57 -11.36 19.45
N PHE A 384 9.49 -12.11 19.25
CA PHE A 384 8.97 -13.07 20.23
C PHE A 384 9.97 -14.19 20.53
N TYR A 385 10.68 -14.73 19.52
CA TYR A 385 11.67 -15.81 19.71
C TYR A 385 12.89 -15.37 20.52
N GLU A 386 13.38 -14.17 20.34
CA GLU A 386 14.52 -13.66 21.11
C GLU A 386 14.19 -13.53 22.61
N GLU A 387 12.99 -13.06 22.92
CA GLU A 387 12.53 -12.94 24.32
C GLU A 387 12.26 -14.29 24.99
N ASN A 388 11.81 -15.28 24.21
CA ASN A 388 11.50 -16.61 24.76
C ASN A 388 12.66 -17.60 24.71
N ARG A 389 13.80 -17.28 24.09
CA ARG A 389 14.99 -18.17 24.09
C ARG A 389 15.40 -18.63 25.49
N LYS A 390 15.35 -17.73 26.46
CA LYS A 390 15.66 -18.05 27.87
C LYS A 390 14.62 -18.97 28.47
N LYS A 391 13.33 -18.70 28.27
CA LYS A 391 12.23 -19.53 28.76
C LYS A 391 12.27 -20.95 28.16
N ILE A 392 12.59 -21.07 26.87
CA ILE A 392 12.75 -22.37 26.20
C ILE A 392 13.93 -23.15 26.82
N ALA A 393 15.06 -22.50 27.10
CA ALA A 393 16.17 -23.13 27.77
C ALA A 393 15.81 -23.60 29.19
N ASP A 394 15.14 -22.72 29.96
CA ASP A 394 14.67 -23.04 31.31
C ASP A 394 13.61 -24.16 31.34
N GLU A 395 12.77 -24.27 30.29
CA GLU A 395 11.83 -25.37 30.16
C GLU A 395 12.51 -26.68 29.78
N ILE A 396 13.45 -26.66 28.84
CA ILE A 396 14.23 -27.86 28.45
C ILE A 396 14.99 -28.39 29.65
N ASP A 397 15.57 -27.50 30.46
CA ASP A 397 16.33 -27.87 31.69
C ASP A 397 15.46 -28.63 32.69
N LYS A 398 14.17 -28.28 32.82
CA LYS A 398 13.22 -29.01 33.69
C LYS A 398 12.91 -30.44 33.20
N TYR A 399 13.06 -30.73 31.91
CA TYR A 399 12.90 -32.07 31.35
C TYR A 399 14.20 -32.86 31.30
N ALA A 400 15.36 -32.18 31.51
CA ALA A 400 16.68 -32.80 31.52
C ALA A 400 17.14 -33.20 32.92
N ALA A 401 16.44 -32.78 33.96
CA ALA A 401 16.67 -33.13 35.36
C ALA A 401 15.90 -34.39 35.77
#